data_d042cb8d8749c3ae1d8d917c088d2fb6
#
_entry.id   d042cb8d8749c3ae1d8d917c088d2fb6
#
_cell.length_a   1.000
_cell.length_b   1.000
_cell.length_c   1.000
_cell.angle_alpha   90.00
_cell.angle_beta   90.00
_cell.angle_gamma   90.00
#
_symmetry.space_group_name_H-M   'P 1'
#
loop_
_entity.id
_entity.type
_entity.pdbx_description
1 polymer ?
#
loop_
_entity_poly.entity_id
_entity_poly.type
_entity_poly.pdbx_seq_one_letter_code
_entity_poly.pdbx_strand_id
1 'polypeptide(L)'
;MGTPRGLRNAGSSSSACRFLAAFAVLLALPTLTAGLTRHYTFNVQMTNVTRLCVTKSIPTVNGQFPGPKLVVREGDRLVVKVHNHMNYNVSFHWHGILQLRNGWADGPSYITQCPIQGGGSYVYDFTVTGQRGTLWWHAHFSWLRVHLYGPLVILPKRGEGFPFPRPPTRSCLPSCSVREWFNADTEAVINQALQTGAGPNISDAYTFNGLPGPTYNCSSKDTYKVKVQPGRTYLLRLINSALNDELFFGIANHTLTVVEADANYVKPFTAKTLVISPGQTMNLLLTTAPNPGSPVYAMAIAPYTNTQGTFDNTTAVAVLEYAPTRASATGNNNLPLPPLPRYNDTNAVANFSSKFRSLATARYPARVPRAVDRHVLFTVGLGTDPCPSNQTCQGPNGTKFAASINNNSFVRPRVALLEAHCQRRVVPLAFNTSVELVLQGTSIQGAESHPLHMHGFNFFVVGQGFGNYDPVNDPANYNLVDPVERNTVSVPTGGWVAVRFLADNPGVWLMHCHFDVHLSWGLSMAWLVNDGPLPSQKMLPPPSDLPKC
;
A
#
# COMPACT_ATOMS: atom_id res chain seq x y z
N MET A 1 -59.69 -79.07 19.42
CA MET A 1 -60.45 -78.18 18.51
C MET A 1 -59.86 -76.82 18.51
N GLY A 2 -59.49 -76.25 17.38
CA GLY A 2 -59.07 -74.88 17.28
C GLY A 2 -57.68 -74.67 16.75
N THR A 3 -57.63 -74.43 15.51
CA THR A 3 -56.51 -74.23 14.58
C THR A 3 -55.61 -73.00 14.86
N PRO A 4 -54.37 -73.00 14.37
CA PRO A 4 -53.43 -71.91 14.53
C PRO A 4 -53.52 -70.86 13.34
N ARG A 5 -53.21 -69.61 13.63
CA ARG A 5 -53.07 -68.57 12.60
C ARG A 5 -51.65 -68.07 12.49
N GLY A 6 -51.20 -68.02 11.27
CA GLY A 6 -49.88 -67.73 10.84
C GLY A 6 -49.42 -66.27 11.01
N LEU A 7 -48.14 -66.12 11.16
CA LEU A 7 -47.39 -64.85 11.15
C LEU A 7 -47.09 -64.45 9.70
N ARG A 8 -47.32 -63.18 9.36
CA ARG A 8 -46.80 -62.55 8.12
C ARG A 8 -45.65 -61.62 8.51
N ASN A 9 -44.53 -61.89 7.88
CA ASN A 9 -43.39 -60.97 7.82
C ASN A 9 -43.76 -59.78 6.94
N ALA A 10 -43.48 -58.58 7.40
CA ALA A 10 -43.43 -57.35 6.58
C ALA A 10 -42.02 -56.78 6.62
N GLY A 11 -41.45 -56.68 5.45
CA GLY A 11 -40.06 -56.44 5.22
C GLY A 11 -39.56 -55.03 5.53
N SER A 12 -38.30 -55.00 5.86
CA SER A 12 -37.42 -53.84 5.98
C SER A 12 -36.96 -53.33 4.58
N SER A 13 -37.35 -52.12 4.19
CA SER A 13 -36.77 -51.44 3.02
C SER A 13 -36.71 -49.92 3.10
N SER A 14 -36.32 -49.38 4.26
CA SER A 14 -36.21 -47.89 4.36
C SER A 14 -34.84 -47.34 4.86
N SER A 15 -33.85 -48.21 5.13
CA SER A 15 -32.55 -47.73 5.65
C SER A 15 -31.49 -47.44 4.57
N ALA A 16 -31.55 -48.07 3.39
CA ALA A 16 -30.55 -47.88 2.34
C ALA A 16 -30.67 -46.53 1.60
N CYS A 17 -31.88 -45.99 1.45
CA CYS A 17 -32.10 -44.72 0.75
C CYS A 17 -31.66 -43.47 1.55
N ARG A 18 -31.66 -43.54 2.88
CA ARG A 18 -31.25 -42.41 3.74
C ARG A 18 -29.71 -42.24 3.80
N PHE A 19 -28.95 -43.32 3.67
CA PHE A 19 -27.47 -43.28 3.65
C PHE A 19 -26.91 -42.75 2.34
N LEU A 20 -27.53 -43.04 1.21
CA LEU A 20 -27.13 -42.51 -0.09
C LEU A 20 -27.39 -41.00 -0.23
N ALA A 21 -28.48 -40.48 0.33
CA ALA A 21 -28.77 -39.05 0.35
C ALA A 21 -27.81 -38.26 1.27
N ALA A 22 -27.39 -38.83 2.42
CA ALA A 22 -26.41 -38.22 3.31
C ALA A 22 -24.99 -38.21 2.71
N PHE A 23 -24.62 -39.24 1.95
CA PHE A 23 -23.32 -39.32 1.26
C PHE A 23 -23.23 -38.38 0.06
N ALA A 24 -24.31 -38.17 -0.69
CA ALA A 24 -24.39 -37.21 -1.80
C ALA A 24 -24.31 -35.74 -1.31
N VAL A 25 -24.86 -35.42 -0.13
CA VAL A 25 -24.75 -34.08 0.45
C VAL A 25 -23.35 -33.80 0.98
N LEU A 26 -22.63 -34.81 1.50
CA LEU A 26 -21.24 -34.66 1.96
C LEU A 26 -20.23 -34.51 0.82
N LEU A 27 -20.50 -35.03 -0.38
CA LEU A 27 -19.66 -34.86 -1.56
C LEU A 27 -19.88 -33.53 -2.31
N ALA A 28 -20.96 -32.80 -2.04
CA ALA A 28 -21.27 -31.53 -2.65
C ALA A 28 -20.71 -30.31 -1.86
N LEU A 29 -20.15 -30.52 -0.67
CA LEU A 29 -19.68 -29.44 0.22
C LEU A 29 -18.25 -28.91 -0.01
N PRO A 30 -17.31 -29.53 -0.76
CA PRO A 30 -15.97 -28.98 -0.93
C PRO A 30 -15.83 -27.93 -2.03
N THR A 31 -16.83 -27.71 -2.89
CA THR A 31 -16.65 -26.84 -4.07
C THR A 31 -16.96 -25.35 -3.84
N LEU A 32 -17.44 -24.95 -2.67
CA LEU A 32 -17.85 -23.58 -2.38
C LEU A 32 -16.74 -22.66 -1.82
N THR A 33 -15.55 -23.20 -1.56
CA THR A 33 -14.44 -22.45 -0.93
C THR A 33 -13.25 -22.18 -1.84
N ALA A 34 -13.18 -22.79 -3.03
CA ALA A 34 -12.10 -22.53 -3.96
C ALA A 34 -12.18 -21.09 -4.49
N GLY A 35 -11.08 -20.34 -4.38
CA GLY A 35 -10.94 -19.03 -4.99
C GLY A 35 -11.05 -19.11 -6.51
N LEU A 36 -11.52 -18.04 -7.16
CA LEU A 36 -11.54 -17.94 -8.62
C LEU A 36 -10.21 -17.44 -9.14
N THR A 37 -9.82 -17.87 -10.33
CA THR A 37 -8.73 -17.24 -11.05
C THR A 37 -9.24 -15.99 -11.76
N ARG A 38 -8.55 -14.87 -11.56
CA ARG A 38 -8.80 -13.58 -12.19
C ARG A 38 -7.67 -13.25 -13.14
N HIS A 39 -7.99 -13.04 -14.41
CA HIS A 39 -7.03 -12.71 -15.45
C HIS A 39 -7.14 -11.22 -15.80
N TYR A 40 -5.98 -10.55 -15.87
CA TYR A 40 -5.84 -9.19 -16.36
C TYR A 40 -4.69 -9.11 -17.35
N THR A 41 -4.77 -8.16 -18.27
CA THR A 41 -3.68 -7.84 -19.20
C THR A 41 -3.31 -6.38 -19.04
N PHE A 42 -2.02 -6.10 -18.83
CA PHE A 42 -1.43 -4.78 -18.74
C PHE A 42 -0.62 -4.51 -20.00
N ASN A 43 -1.14 -3.70 -20.90
CA ASN A 43 -0.38 -3.16 -22.02
C ASN A 43 0.23 -1.83 -21.55
N VAL A 44 1.52 -1.84 -21.28
CA VAL A 44 2.26 -0.65 -20.82
C VAL A 44 2.72 0.14 -22.02
N GLN A 45 2.20 1.35 -22.18
CA GLN A 45 2.39 2.18 -23.39
C GLN A 45 2.42 3.67 -23.06
N MET A 46 3.03 4.45 -23.94
CA MET A 46 3.03 5.90 -23.83
C MET A 46 1.69 6.49 -24.27
N THR A 47 1.19 7.47 -23.52
CA THR A 47 -0.10 8.15 -23.80
C THR A 47 0.03 9.64 -23.50
N ASN A 48 -0.50 10.48 -24.37
CA ASN A 48 -0.52 11.92 -24.14
C ASN A 48 -1.60 12.30 -23.11
N VAL A 49 -1.19 13.02 -22.08
CA VAL A 49 -2.06 13.53 -21.02
C VAL A 49 -1.81 15.01 -20.84
N THR A 50 -2.89 15.78 -20.74
CA THR A 50 -2.83 17.23 -20.50
C THR A 50 -3.23 17.53 -19.07
N ARG A 51 -2.38 18.22 -18.31
CA ARG A 51 -2.65 18.80 -16.98
C ARG A 51 -1.97 20.16 -16.88
N LEU A 52 -2.57 21.07 -16.14
CA LEU A 52 -2.01 22.41 -15.92
C LEU A 52 -1.61 23.12 -17.23
N CYS A 53 -2.42 22.96 -18.30
CA CYS A 53 -2.14 23.44 -19.67
C CYS A 53 -0.91 22.84 -20.37
N VAL A 54 -0.24 21.86 -19.76
CA VAL A 54 0.91 21.16 -20.36
C VAL A 54 0.48 19.78 -20.83
N THR A 55 0.71 19.47 -22.10
CA THR A 55 0.53 18.12 -22.66
C THR A 55 1.88 17.43 -22.71
N LYS A 56 1.95 16.26 -22.08
CA LYS A 56 3.14 15.41 -22.15
C LYS A 56 2.77 13.95 -22.36
N SER A 57 3.71 13.18 -22.92
CA SER A 57 3.60 11.74 -23.04
C SER A 57 4.02 11.08 -21.73
N ILE A 58 3.16 10.25 -21.17
CA ILE A 58 3.43 9.51 -19.94
C ILE A 58 3.22 8.01 -20.13
N PRO A 59 3.94 7.14 -19.38
CA PRO A 59 3.63 5.72 -19.36
C PRO A 59 2.26 5.47 -18.71
N THR A 60 1.48 4.58 -19.31
CA THR A 60 0.14 4.19 -18.82
C THR A 60 -0.06 2.70 -18.95
N VAL A 61 -1.00 2.15 -18.19
CA VAL A 61 -1.50 0.79 -18.41
C VAL A 61 -2.83 0.85 -19.15
N ASN A 62 -2.90 0.20 -20.31
CA ASN A 62 -4.08 0.17 -21.19
C ASN A 62 -4.59 1.57 -21.58
N GLY A 63 -3.70 2.54 -21.71
CA GLY A 63 -4.05 3.94 -22.02
C GLY A 63 -4.77 4.68 -20.88
N GLN A 64 -4.82 4.12 -19.68
CA GLN A 64 -5.52 4.70 -18.51
C GLN A 64 -4.55 5.36 -17.53
N PHE A 65 -4.97 6.52 -16.99
CA PHE A 65 -4.29 7.23 -15.91
C PHE A 65 -5.31 7.84 -14.92
N PRO A 66 -5.36 7.41 -13.64
CA PRO A 66 -4.65 6.23 -13.07
C PRO A 66 -4.95 4.93 -13.84
N GLY A 67 -4.08 3.95 -13.67
CA GLY A 67 -4.23 2.64 -14.30
C GLY A 67 -5.45 1.83 -13.79
N PRO A 68 -5.73 0.66 -14.38
CA PRO A 68 -6.94 -0.10 -14.11
C PRO A 68 -7.06 -0.56 -12.66
N LYS A 69 -8.28 -0.49 -12.13
CA LYS A 69 -8.63 -1.07 -10.84
C LYS A 69 -8.74 -2.59 -10.95
N LEU A 70 -7.98 -3.30 -10.13
CA LEU A 70 -8.10 -4.75 -9.97
C LEU A 70 -9.09 -5.07 -8.84
N VAL A 71 -9.94 -6.07 -9.02
CA VAL A 71 -10.90 -6.51 -8.00
C VAL A 71 -10.83 -8.02 -7.86
N VAL A 72 -10.46 -8.47 -6.68
CA VAL A 72 -10.34 -9.88 -6.30
C VAL A 72 -11.06 -10.14 -4.98
N ARG A 73 -11.19 -11.40 -4.59
CA ARG A 73 -11.59 -11.79 -3.24
C ARG A 73 -10.42 -12.47 -2.52
N GLU A 74 -10.44 -12.43 -1.22
CA GLU A 74 -9.56 -13.27 -0.41
C GLU A 74 -9.69 -14.73 -0.85
N GLY A 75 -8.56 -15.37 -1.17
CA GLY A 75 -8.46 -16.71 -1.72
C GLY A 75 -8.50 -16.79 -3.24
N ASP A 76 -8.82 -15.71 -3.97
CA ASP A 76 -8.73 -15.72 -5.44
C ASP A 76 -7.24 -15.75 -5.89
N ARG A 77 -7.00 -16.44 -7.01
CA ARG A 77 -5.73 -16.38 -7.75
C ARG A 77 -5.78 -15.22 -8.73
N LEU A 78 -4.76 -14.39 -8.72
CA LEU A 78 -4.61 -13.26 -9.63
C LEU A 78 -3.50 -13.55 -10.63
N VAL A 79 -3.83 -13.48 -11.92
CA VAL A 79 -2.91 -13.65 -13.04
C VAL A 79 -2.91 -12.36 -13.84
N VAL A 80 -1.77 -11.66 -13.86
CA VAL A 80 -1.61 -10.40 -14.59
C VAL A 80 -0.51 -10.57 -15.63
N LYS A 81 -0.89 -10.59 -16.90
CA LYS A 81 0.06 -10.61 -18.01
C LYS A 81 0.44 -9.19 -18.39
N VAL A 82 1.71 -8.87 -18.28
CA VAL A 82 2.27 -7.57 -18.65
C VAL A 82 2.94 -7.66 -20.00
N HIS A 83 2.60 -6.74 -20.91
CA HIS A 83 3.31 -6.49 -22.16
C HIS A 83 3.91 -5.07 -22.09
N ASN A 84 5.21 -4.98 -22.17
CA ASN A 84 5.92 -3.69 -22.16
C ASN A 84 6.13 -3.18 -23.58
N HIS A 85 5.30 -2.24 -24.01
CA HIS A 85 5.42 -1.60 -25.33
C HIS A 85 6.25 -0.32 -25.30
N MET A 86 6.91 -0.01 -24.15
CA MET A 86 7.82 1.13 -24.04
C MET A 86 9.23 0.77 -24.52
N ASN A 87 10.05 1.80 -24.75
CA ASN A 87 11.47 1.63 -25.10
C ASN A 87 12.38 1.45 -23.88
N TYR A 88 11.84 1.46 -22.65
CA TYR A 88 12.58 1.30 -21.39
C TYR A 88 11.93 0.26 -20.49
N ASN A 89 12.69 -0.14 -19.49
CA ASN A 89 12.36 -1.26 -18.62
C ASN A 89 11.24 -0.93 -17.64
N VAL A 90 10.48 -1.95 -17.21
CA VAL A 90 9.45 -1.83 -16.17
C VAL A 90 9.35 -3.10 -15.36
N SER A 91 8.96 -2.99 -14.10
CA SER A 91 8.43 -4.09 -13.29
C SER A 91 7.27 -3.58 -12.44
N PHE A 92 6.42 -4.49 -11.97
CA PHE A 92 5.26 -4.15 -11.16
C PHE A 92 5.31 -4.84 -9.81
N HIS A 93 5.00 -4.07 -8.77
CA HIS A 93 4.85 -4.56 -7.41
C HIS A 93 3.38 -4.48 -6.99
N TRP A 94 2.94 -5.47 -6.24
CA TRP A 94 1.60 -5.61 -5.69
C TRP A 94 1.66 -5.21 -4.22
N HIS A 95 1.69 -3.91 -3.98
CA HIS A 95 2.02 -3.31 -2.69
C HIS A 95 1.14 -3.86 -1.56
N GLY A 96 1.78 -4.48 -0.58
CA GLY A 96 1.15 -5.10 0.58
C GLY A 96 0.62 -6.52 0.36
N ILE A 97 0.67 -7.09 -0.85
CA ILE A 97 0.37 -8.51 -1.05
C ILE A 97 1.52 -9.36 -0.49
N LEU A 98 1.17 -10.35 0.35
CA LEU A 98 2.16 -11.17 1.06
C LEU A 98 3.02 -12.05 0.15
N GLN A 99 2.55 -12.38 -1.07
CA GLN A 99 3.27 -13.23 -2.03
C GLN A 99 3.78 -14.54 -1.38
N LEU A 100 2.92 -15.20 -0.59
CA LEU A 100 3.30 -16.36 0.21
C LEU A 100 4.01 -17.43 -0.61
N ARG A 101 5.29 -17.70 -0.28
CA ARG A 101 6.19 -18.65 -0.93
C ARG A 101 6.45 -18.33 -2.41
N ASN A 102 6.06 -17.17 -2.90
CA ASN A 102 6.13 -16.78 -4.30
C ASN A 102 6.80 -15.43 -4.50
N GLY A 103 8.01 -15.27 -4.00
CA GLY A 103 8.81 -14.05 -4.16
C GLY A 103 9.02 -13.64 -5.63
N TRP A 104 8.90 -14.59 -6.57
CA TRP A 104 9.01 -14.33 -8.01
C TRP A 104 7.94 -13.38 -8.57
N ALA A 105 6.78 -13.29 -7.91
CA ALA A 105 5.69 -12.40 -8.29
C ALA A 105 5.70 -11.06 -7.53
N ASP A 106 6.68 -10.79 -6.66
CA ASP A 106 6.72 -9.57 -5.85
C ASP A 106 7.07 -8.31 -6.66
N GLY A 107 8.01 -8.40 -7.60
CA GLY A 107 8.19 -7.40 -8.64
C GLY A 107 9.29 -6.36 -8.50
N PRO A 108 9.94 -6.08 -7.34
CA PRO A 108 11.01 -5.08 -7.28
C PRO A 108 12.21 -5.50 -8.13
N SER A 109 12.58 -4.58 -9.05
CA SER A 109 13.66 -4.82 -10.02
C SER A 109 14.99 -5.05 -9.32
N TYR A 110 15.71 -6.09 -9.76
CA TYR A 110 17.00 -6.55 -9.24
C TYR A 110 16.98 -7.05 -7.79
N ILE A 111 15.79 -7.21 -7.21
CA ILE A 111 15.60 -7.88 -5.92
C ILE A 111 14.99 -9.25 -6.15
N THR A 112 13.77 -9.35 -6.66
CA THR A 112 13.07 -10.61 -6.92
C THR A 112 13.06 -11.01 -8.38
N GLN A 113 13.26 -10.08 -9.28
CA GLN A 113 13.29 -10.30 -10.73
C GLN A 113 14.17 -9.25 -11.42
N CYS A 114 14.55 -9.52 -12.66
CA CYS A 114 15.02 -8.46 -13.56
C CYS A 114 13.83 -7.72 -14.16
N PRO A 115 13.97 -6.46 -14.57
CA PRO A 115 12.86 -5.72 -15.16
C PRO A 115 12.46 -6.31 -16.53
N ILE A 116 11.20 -6.17 -16.88
CA ILE A 116 10.66 -6.51 -18.19
C ILE A 116 11.21 -5.47 -19.19
N GLN A 117 12.01 -5.91 -20.13
CA GLN A 117 12.61 -5.06 -21.16
C GLN A 117 11.56 -4.52 -22.13
N GLY A 118 11.88 -3.46 -22.87
CA GLY A 118 11.05 -2.95 -23.95
C GLY A 118 10.77 -4.04 -24.99
N GLY A 119 9.51 -4.21 -25.39
CA GLY A 119 9.03 -5.30 -26.25
C GLY A 119 8.83 -6.65 -25.55
N GLY A 120 9.25 -6.79 -24.28
CA GLY A 120 9.13 -8.02 -23.50
C GLY A 120 7.79 -8.18 -22.78
N SER A 121 7.61 -9.36 -22.16
CA SER A 121 6.43 -9.66 -21.35
C SER A 121 6.77 -10.53 -20.14
N TYR A 122 5.92 -10.50 -19.11
CA TYR A 122 6.00 -11.35 -17.93
C TYR A 122 4.61 -11.61 -17.35
N VAL A 123 4.41 -12.77 -16.71
CA VAL A 123 3.15 -13.13 -16.06
C VAL A 123 3.34 -13.15 -14.55
N TYR A 124 2.73 -12.19 -13.85
CA TYR A 124 2.58 -12.23 -12.41
C TYR A 124 1.41 -13.13 -12.04
N ASP A 125 1.67 -14.17 -11.26
CA ASP A 125 0.70 -15.20 -10.92
C ASP A 125 0.80 -15.54 -9.43
N PHE A 126 -0.22 -15.20 -8.66
CA PHE A 126 -0.21 -15.37 -7.20
C PHE A 126 -1.63 -15.48 -6.62
N THR A 127 -1.72 -16.01 -5.40
CA THR A 127 -2.97 -16.13 -4.66
C THR A 127 -3.03 -15.10 -3.53
N VAL A 128 -4.16 -14.40 -3.41
CA VAL A 128 -4.40 -13.43 -2.33
C VAL A 128 -4.85 -14.18 -1.08
N THR A 129 -3.96 -14.34 -0.10
CA THR A 129 -4.20 -15.18 1.07
C THR A 129 -4.30 -14.36 2.35
N GLY A 130 -5.40 -14.51 3.09
CA GLY A 130 -5.56 -13.91 4.42
C GLY A 130 -5.73 -12.39 4.44
N GLN A 131 -5.85 -11.73 3.29
CA GLN A 131 -5.91 -10.29 3.17
C GLN A 131 -7.25 -9.83 2.59
N ARG A 132 -7.76 -8.70 3.07
CA ARG A 132 -9.04 -8.12 2.65
C ARG A 132 -9.11 -6.63 2.96
N GLY A 133 -9.45 -5.83 1.95
CA GLY A 133 -9.49 -4.37 2.08
C GLY A 133 -9.04 -3.67 0.81
N THR A 134 -8.23 -2.64 0.96
CA THR A 134 -7.65 -1.90 -0.16
C THR A 134 -6.14 -1.96 -0.09
N LEU A 135 -5.55 -2.44 -1.17
CA LEU A 135 -4.14 -2.31 -1.51
C LEU A 135 -4.02 -1.62 -2.86
N TRP A 136 -2.84 -1.61 -3.44
CA TRP A 136 -2.62 -1.01 -4.74
C TRP A 136 -1.45 -1.69 -5.47
N TRP A 137 -1.32 -1.45 -6.75
CA TRP A 137 -0.20 -1.91 -7.56
C TRP A 137 0.51 -0.71 -8.17
N HIS A 138 1.81 -0.82 -8.37
CA HIS A 138 2.60 0.24 -8.99
C HIS A 138 3.88 -0.29 -9.64
N ALA A 139 4.45 0.49 -10.55
CA ALA A 139 5.76 0.18 -11.08
C ALA A 139 6.82 0.25 -9.97
N HIS A 140 7.78 -0.66 -10.00
CA HIS A 140 8.88 -0.73 -9.04
C HIS A 140 10.24 -0.68 -9.75
N PHE A 141 10.37 0.29 -10.64
CA PHE A 141 11.57 0.60 -11.40
C PHE A 141 11.69 2.12 -11.55
N SER A 142 12.76 2.71 -11.00
CA SER A 142 12.98 4.16 -10.97
C SER A 142 11.75 4.92 -10.45
N TRP A 143 11.42 6.10 -11.01
CA TRP A 143 10.27 6.92 -10.62
C TRP A 143 9.01 6.63 -11.46
N LEU A 144 8.96 5.52 -12.21
CA LEU A 144 7.80 5.15 -13.03
C LEU A 144 6.48 5.00 -12.24
N ARG A 145 6.56 4.77 -10.93
CA ARG A 145 5.41 4.74 -10.03
C ARG A 145 4.58 6.02 -10.11
N VAL A 146 5.21 7.14 -10.47
CA VAL A 146 4.51 8.41 -10.65
C VAL A 146 3.36 8.33 -11.65
N HIS A 147 3.40 7.45 -12.64
CA HIS A 147 2.38 7.30 -13.67
C HIS A 147 1.76 5.89 -13.71
N LEU A 148 2.54 4.86 -13.38
CA LEU A 148 2.14 3.46 -13.45
C LEU A 148 1.70 2.95 -12.07
N TYR A 149 0.42 3.13 -11.74
CA TYR A 149 -0.19 2.70 -10.49
C TYR A 149 -1.70 2.54 -10.64
N GLY A 150 -2.31 1.75 -9.75
CA GLY A 150 -3.76 1.60 -9.69
C GLY A 150 -4.24 0.83 -8.45
N PRO A 151 -5.53 0.91 -8.12
CA PRO A 151 -6.08 0.26 -6.94
C PRO A 151 -6.17 -1.26 -7.09
N LEU A 152 -5.91 -1.98 -5.99
CA LEU A 152 -6.19 -3.40 -5.82
C LEU A 152 -7.19 -3.58 -4.69
N VAL A 153 -8.43 -3.92 -5.04
CA VAL A 153 -9.53 -4.08 -4.07
C VAL A 153 -9.73 -5.55 -3.77
N ILE A 154 -9.51 -5.94 -2.53
CA ILE A 154 -9.68 -7.30 -2.04
C ILE A 154 -10.99 -7.36 -1.25
N LEU A 155 -11.97 -8.03 -1.80
CA LEU A 155 -13.26 -8.28 -1.13
C LEU A 155 -13.13 -9.46 -0.17
N PRO A 156 -13.94 -9.52 0.90
CA PRO A 156 -14.03 -10.70 1.75
C PRO A 156 -14.35 -11.97 0.95
N LYS A 157 -14.05 -13.14 1.51
CA LYS A 157 -14.44 -14.45 0.94
C LYS A 157 -15.92 -14.47 0.57
N ARG A 158 -16.29 -15.33 -0.36
CA ARG A 158 -17.70 -15.53 -0.69
C ARG A 158 -18.47 -15.99 0.54
N GLY A 159 -19.66 -15.39 0.76
CA GLY A 159 -20.45 -15.66 1.96
C GLY A 159 -20.03 -14.88 3.20
N GLU A 160 -18.90 -14.16 3.17
CA GLU A 160 -18.46 -13.31 4.26
C GLU A 160 -18.85 -11.85 4.03
N GLY A 161 -19.18 -11.15 5.13
CA GLY A 161 -19.45 -9.72 5.16
C GLY A 161 -18.26 -8.91 5.69
N PHE A 162 -18.41 -7.59 5.64
CA PHE A 162 -17.51 -6.69 6.36
C PHE A 162 -17.81 -6.74 7.88
N PRO A 163 -16.82 -6.56 8.77
CA PRO A 163 -17.04 -6.53 10.23
C PRO A 163 -17.59 -5.18 10.74
N PHE A 164 -17.99 -4.30 9.84
CA PHE A 164 -18.61 -3.00 10.10
C PHE A 164 -19.89 -2.87 9.27
N PRO A 165 -20.81 -1.91 9.58
CA PRO A 165 -22.03 -1.73 8.82
C PRO A 165 -21.74 -1.60 7.33
N ARG A 166 -22.24 -2.57 6.55
CA ARG A 166 -22.00 -2.64 5.11
C ARG A 166 -22.76 -1.51 4.41
N PRO A 167 -22.05 -0.59 3.75
CA PRO A 167 -22.71 0.31 2.81
C PRO A 167 -23.43 -0.53 1.73
N PRO A 168 -24.63 -0.15 1.25
CA PRO A 168 -25.26 -0.81 0.13
C PRO A 168 -24.30 -0.95 -1.05
N THR A 169 -24.41 -2.02 -1.84
CA THR A 169 -23.45 -2.35 -2.92
C THR A 169 -23.24 -1.20 -3.94
N ARG A 170 -24.24 -0.33 -4.08
CA ARG A 170 -24.17 0.90 -4.90
C ARG A 170 -23.48 2.09 -4.20
N SER A 171 -23.09 1.94 -2.95
CA SER A 171 -22.46 3.01 -2.14
C SER A 171 -20.95 2.83 -1.99
N CYS A 172 -20.30 1.96 -2.78
CA CYS A 172 -18.84 1.96 -2.88
C CYS A 172 -18.42 3.08 -3.83
N LEU A 173 -17.77 4.10 -3.29
CA LEU A 173 -17.18 5.17 -4.09
C LEU A 173 -15.98 4.64 -4.89
N PRO A 174 -15.61 5.28 -6.00
CA PRO A 174 -14.34 5.02 -6.65
C PRO A 174 -13.19 5.15 -5.66
N SER A 175 -12.12 4.37 -5.87
CA SER A 175 -10.89 4.56 -5.08
C SER A 175 -10.34 5.97 -5.31
N CYS A 176 -9.89 6.60 -4.25
CA CYS A 176 -9.34 7.95 -4.26
C CYS A 176 -7.82 7.82 -4.04
N SER A 177 -7.04 7.93 -5.11
CA SER A 177 -5.59 8.00 -5.03
C SER A 177 -5.15 9.46 -4.97
N VAL A 178 -4.34 9.80 -3.96
CA VAL A 178 -3.76 11.12 -3.76
C VAL A 178 -2.26 11.07 -4.05
N ARG A 179 -1.72 12.11 -4.72
CA ARG A 179 -0.35 12.09 -5.24
C ARG A 179 0.13 13.42 -5.84
N GLU A 180 1.42 13.50 -6.19
CA GLU A 180 2.00 14.60 -6.93
C GLU A 180 1.79 14.49 -8.46
N TRP A 181 1.89 15.63 -9.13
CA TRP A 181 2.01 15.76 -10.58
C TRP A 181 3.24 16.62 -10.93
N PHE A 182 4.02 16.16 -11.89
CA PHE A 182 5.17 16.87 -12.44
C PHE A 182 4.91 17.19 -13.92
N ASN A 183 5.11 18.43 -14.33
CA ASN A 183 5.10 18.80 -15.75
C ASN A 183 6.38 18.29 -16.44
N ALA A 184 7.49 18.27 -15.73
CA ALA A 184 8.74 17.70 -16.20
C ALA A 184 8.67 16.18 -16.37
N ASP A 185 9.59 15.62 -17.15
CA ASP A 185 9.84 14.18 -17.18
C ASP A 185 10.48 13.73 -15.86
N THR A 186 9.80 12.87 -15.13
CA THR A 186 10.24 12.44 -13.79
C THR A 186 11.49 11.58 -13.80
N GLU A 187 11.73 10.82 -14.88
CA GLU A 187 13.00 10.09 -15.03
C GLU A 187 14.17 11.07 -15.24
N ALA A 188 13.96 12.16 -15.97
CA ALA A 188 14.96 13.21 -16.11
C ALA A 188 15.20 13.93 -14.77
N VAL A 189 14.15 14.21 -13.98
CA VAL A 189 14.24 14.86 -12.66
C VAL A 189 15.13 14.05 -11.71
N ILE A 190 14.85 12.76 -11.56
CA ILE A 190 15.65 11.94 -10.63
C ILE A 190 17.07 11.67 -11.15
N ASN A 191 17.24 11.46 -12.45
CA ASN A 191 18.54 11.24 -13.03
C ASN A 191 19.44 12.48 -12.86
N GLN A 192 18.92 13.70 -13.05
CA GLN A 192 19.62 14.93 -12.79
C GLN A 192 20.05 15.05 -11.32
N ALA A 193 19.11 14.78 -10.38
CA ALA A 193 19.40 14.83 -8.95
C ALA A 193 20.53 13.84 -8.56
N LEU A 194 20.48 12.60 -9.06
CA LEU A 194 21.51 11.58 -8.79
C LEU A 194 22.87 11.95 -9.41
N GLN A 195 22.88 12.58 -10.60
CA GLN A 195 24.12 13.02 -11.26
C GLN A 195 24.75 14.17 -10.50
N THR A 196 23.97 15.21 -10.20
CA THR A 196 24.48 16.42 -9.52
C THR A 196 24.68 16.22 -8.02
N GLY A 197 24.00 15.23 -7.42
CA GLY A 197 23.99 15.03 -5.95
C GLY A 197 23.06 15.99 -5.21
N ALA A 198 22.29 16.83 -5.93
CA ALA A 198 21.29 17.72 -5.35
C ALA A 198 19.98 16.99 -4.99
N GLY A 199 19.09 17.67 -4.29
CA GLY A 199 17.68 17.24 -4.20
C GLY A 199 16.97 17.37 -5.56
N PRO A 200 15.98 16.55 -5.85
CA PRO A 200 15.18 16.66 -7.08
C PRO A 200 14.28 17.91 -7.05
N ASN A 201 13.86 18.37 -8.23
CA ASN A 201 12.82 19.38 -8.31
C ASN A 201 11.51 18.86 -7.69
N ILE A 202 10.78 19.77 -7.04
CA ILE A 202 9.47 19.48 -6.43
C ILE A 202 8.38 19.31 -7.50
N SER A 203 7.23 18.75 -7.07
CA SER A 203 6.04 18.63 -7.91
C SER A 203 5.43 19.99 -8.27
N ASP A 204 4.65 20.01 -9.38
CA ASP A 204 3.90 21.20 -9.81
C ASP A 204 2.50 21.26 -9.22
N ALA A 205 1.98 20.16 -8.71
CA ALA A 205 0.67 20.06 -8.05
C ALA A 205 0.47 18.75 -7.33
N TYR A 206 -0.39 18.77 -6.32
CA TYR A 206 -1.05 17.54 -5.83
C TYR A 206 -2.30 17.24 -6.66
N THR A 207 -2.73 15.97 -6.67
CA THR A 207 -3.89 15.53 -7.45
C THR A 207 -4.74 14.50 -6.71
N PHE A 208 -6.04 14.49 -7.05
CA PHE A 208 -6.96 13.40 -6.76
C PHE A 208 -7.19 12.57 -8.04
N ASN A 209 -6.80 11.32 -8.04
CA ASN A 209 -6.88 10.44 -9.23
C ASN A 209 -6.27 11.08 -10.49
N GLY A 210 -5.13 11.77 -10.33
CA GLY A 210 -4.43 12.45 -11.42
C GLY A 210 -5.08 13.75 -11.91
N LEU A 211 -6.05 14.30 -11.16
CA LEU A 211 -6.71 15.58 -11.44
C LEU A 211 -6.33 16.61 -10.38
N PRO A 212 -5.69 17.75 -10.76
CA PRO A 212 -5.19 18.74 -9.80
C PRO A 212 -6.30 19.50 -9.06
N GLY A 213 -7.47 19.65 -9.69
CA GLY A 213 -8.58 20.41 -9.11
C GLY A 213 -8.56 21.89 -9.47
N PRO A 214 -9.54 22.67 -8.96
CA PRO A 214 -9.81 24.01 -9.42
C PRO A 214 -8.85 25.07 -8.86
N THR A 215 -7.99 24.73 -7.92
CA THR A 215 -7.09 25.69 -7.23
C THR A 215 -5.86 26.07 -8.04
N TYR A 216 -5.53 25.31 -9.08
CA TYR A 216 -4.40 25.58 -9.96
C TYR A 216 -4.85 26.25 -11.25
N ASN A 217 -3.97 27.05 -11.85
CA ASN A 217 -4.20 27.64 -13.15
C ASN A 217 -4.46 26.56 -14.22
N CYS A 218 -5.37 26.83 -15.16
CA CYS A 218 -5.72 25.95 -16.26
C CYS A 218 -6.34 24.59 -15.86
N SER A 219 -6.71 24.35 -14.60
CA SER A 219 -7.12 23.01 -14.14
C SER A 219 -8.55 22.93 -13.62
N SER A 220 -9.36 23.98 -13.73
CA SER A 220 -10.74 23.98 -13.22
C SER A 220 -11.61 22.86 -13.77
N LYS A 221 -11.42 22.46 -15.04
CA LYS A 221 -12.09 21.31 -15.67
C LYS A 221 -11.55 19.96 -15.18
N ASP A 222 -10.34 19.93 -14.64
CA ASP A 222 -9.64 18.74 -14.13
C ASP A 222 -9.91 18.55 -12.64
N THR A 223 -11.18 18.66 -12.24
CA THR A 223 -11.63 18.50 -10.85
C THR A 223 -12.24 17.12 -10.64
N TYR A 224 -11.68 16.35 -9.69
CA TYR A 224 -12.26 15.08 -9.28
C TYR A 224 -13.56 15.32 -8.50
N LYS A 225 -14.63 14.62 -8.89
CA LYS A 225 -15.97 14.77 -8.27
C LYS A 225 -16.47 13.44 -7.76
N VAL A 226 -16.93 13.43 -6.51
CA VAL A 226 -17.56 12.28 -5.87
C VAL A 226 -19.02 12.60 -5.64
N LYS A 227 -19.94 11.82 -6.26
CA LYS A 227 -21.39 12.01 -6.10
C LYS A 227 -21.92 11.13 -4.99
N VAL A 228 -22.68 11.73 -4.08
CA VAL A 228 -23.31 11.06 -2.94
C VAL A 228 -24.79 11.45 -2.82
N GLN A 229 -25.60 10.63 -2.16
CA GLN A 229 -26.99 10.94 -1.79
C GLN A 229 -27.04 11.31 -0.30
N PRO A 230 -27.95 12.21 0.12
CA PRO A 230 -28.17 12.53 1.52
C PRO A 230 -28.55 11.31 2.37
N GLY A 231 -28.11 11.28 3.63
CA GLY A 231 -28.47 10.24 4.60
C GLY A 231 -27.96 8.83 4.28
N ARG A 232 -26.89 8.71 3.47
CA ARG A 232 -26.29 7.43 3.12
C ARG A 232 -24.88 7.28 3.69
N THR A 233 -24.50 6.03 3.91
CA THR A 233 -23.11 5.71 4.28
C THR A 233 -22.39 5.11 3.08
N TYR A 234 -21.21 5.63 2.79
CA TYR A 234 -20.34 5.23 1.69
C TYR A 234 -19.02 4.68 2.20
N LEU A 235 -18.45 3.74 1.46
CA LEU A 235 -17.08 3.27 1.67
C LEU A 235 -16.17 4.02 0.68
N LEU A 236 -15.35 4.92 1.22
CA LEU A 236 -14.29 5.63 0.51
C LEU A 236 -12.97 4.88 0.72
N ARG A 237 -12.25 4.59 -0.37
CA ARG A 237 -10.94 3.93 -0.35
C ARG A 237 -9.88 4.95 -0.67
N LEU A 238 -9.07 5.30 0.32
CA LEU A 238 -8.00 6.28 0.20
C LEU A 238 -6.67 5.56 0.02
N ILE A 239 -5.87 6.01 -0.96
CA ILE A 239 -4.54 5.47 -1.28
C ILE A 239 -3.60 6.66 -1.41
N ASN A 240 -2.49 6.68 -0.66
CA ASN A 240 -1.42 7.61 -0.95
C ASN A 240 -0.42 6.95 -1.92
N SER A 241 -0.50 7.34 -3.18
CA SER A 241 0.40 6.89 -4.26
C SER A 241 1.47 7.93 -4.61
N ALA A 242 1.67 8.93 -3.75
CA ALA A 242 2.70 9.95 -3.91
C ALA A 242 4.11 9.35 -3.94
N LEU A 243 5.05 10.05 -4.61
CA LEU A 243 6.46 9.67 -4.60
C LEU A 243 7.12 10.04 -3.28
N ASN A 244 6.92 11.28 -2.81
CA ASN A 244 7.76 11.84 -1.77
C ASN A 244 6.99 12.59 -0.66
N ASP A 245 5.65 12.62 -0.68
CA ASP A 245 4.90 13.43 0.26
C ASP A 245 3.88 12.65 1.10
N GLU A 246 3.98 12.78 2.41
CA GLU A 246 2.89 12.46 3.33
C GLU A 246 1.82 13.54 3.21
N LEU A 247 0.55 13.16 3.23
CA LEU A 247 -0.54 14.07 2.95
C LEU A 247 -1.59 14.07 4.05
N PHE A 248 -1.98 15.26 4.50
CA PHE A 248 -3.23 15.45 5.22
C PHE A 248 -4.39 15.37 4.24
N PHE A 249 -5.50 14.76 4.67
CA PHE A 249 -6.74 14.66 3.92
C PHE A 249 -7.92 15.01 4.81
N GLY A 250 -8.89 15.75 4.28
CA GLY A 250 -10.15 16.05 4.95
C GLY A 250 -11.27 16.36 3.96
N ILE A 251 -12.51 16.32 4.47
CA ILE A 251 -13.73 16.72 3.75
C ILE A 251 -14.43 17.78 4.59
N ALA A 252 -14.69 18.94 4.01
CA ALA A 252 -15.32 20.06 4.71
C ALA A 252 -16.66 19.63 5.34
N ASN A 253 -16.85 19.95 6.62
CA ASN A 253 -18.05 19.64 7.40
C ASN A 253 -18.42 18.15 7.53
N HIS A 254 -17.46 17.24 7.26
CA HIS A 254 -17.67 15.80 7.42
C HIS A 254 -16.68 15.19 8.40
N THR A 255 -17.15 14.14 9.07
CA THR A 255 -16.32 13.25 9.88
C THR A 255 -16.23 11.91 9.19
N LEU A 256 -15.04 11.33 9.16
CA LEU A 256 -14.74 10.05 8.55
C LEU A 256 -14.52 9.00 9.63
N THR A 257 -15.00 7.78 9.43
CA THR A 257 -14.71 6.65 10.31
C THR A 257 -13.71 5.73 9.64
N VAL A 258 -12.51 5.60 10.19
CA VAL A 258 -11.49 4.66 9.73
C VAL A 258 -11.90 3.25 10.15
N VAL A 259 -11.94 2.30 9.21
CA VAL A 259 -12.37 0.91 9.45
C VAL A 259 -11.37 -0.13 8.98
N GLU A 260 -10.36 0.29 8.20
CA GLU A 260 -9.32 -0.59 7.68
C GLU A 260 -8.07 0.24 7.35
N ALA A 261 -6.90 -0.33 7.53
CA ALA A 261 -5.60 0.20 7.13
C ALA A 261 -4.76 -0.93 6.53
N ASP A 262 -4.15 -0.69 5.35
CA ASP A 262 -3.26 -1.62 4.63
C ASP A 262 -3.83 -3.04 4.54
N ALA A 263 -5.12 -3.16 4.11
CA ALA A 263 -5.89 -4.40 3.98
C ALA A 263 -6.09 -5.18 5.29
N ASN A 264 -5.97 -4.52 6.45
CA ASN A 264 -6.27 -5.06 7.77
C ASN A 264 -7.38 -4.28 8.46
N TYR A 265 -8.37 -4.97 9.03
CA TYR A 265 -9.46 -4.30 9.74
C TYR A 265 -8.97 -3.74 11.07
N VAL A 266 -9.39 -2.51 11.36
CA VAL A 266 -9.08 -1.82 12.60
C VAL A 266 -10.33 -1.60 13.45
N LYS A 267 -10.17 -1.37 14.74
CA LYS A 267 -11.24 -0.86 15.60
C LYS A 267 -11.68 0.49 15.05
N PRO A 268 -12.97 0.66 14.71
CA PRO A 268 -13.44 1.89 14.11
C PRO A 268 -13.21 3.10 15.01
N PHE A 269 -12.63 4.16 14.44
CA PHE A 269 -12.49 5.46 15.10
C PHE A 269 -12.76 6.60 14.14
N THR A 270 -13.16 7.75 14.66
CA THR A 270 -13.53 8.92 13.86
C THR A 270 -12.41 9.96 13.82
N ALA A 271 -12.31 10.63 12.66
CA ALA A 271 -11.41 11.76 12.46
C ALA A 271 -12.02 12.76 11.47
N LYS A 272 -11.76 14.06 11.66
CA LYS A 272 -12.08 15.11 10.67
C LYS A 272 -10.96 15.29 9.65
N THR A 273 -9.73 15.09 10.09
CA THR A 273 -8.53 15.12 9.27
C THR A 273 -7.73 13.85 9.50
N LEU A 274 -7.20 13.30 8.41
CA LEU A 274 -6.37 12.11 8.37
C LEU A 274 -4.97 12.52 7.91
N VAL A 275 -3.96 11.74 8.26
CA VAL A 275 -2.66 11.76 7.58
C VAL A 275 -2.42 10.39 6.96
N ILE A 276 -1.84 10.38 5.76
CA ILE A 276 -1.55 9.16 5.03
C ILE A 276 -0.20 9.28 4.32
N SER A 277 0.70 8.35 4.61
CA SER A 277 2.04 8.32 4.05
C SER A 277 2.07 7.55 2.72
N PRO A 278 3.02 7.82 1.81
CA PRO A 278 3.21 7.02 0.60
C PRO A 278 3.27 5.53 0.89
N GLY A 279 2.55 4.75 0.11
CA GLY A 279 2.40 3.30 0.33
C GLY A 279 1.17 2.91 1.15
N GLN A 280 0.72 3.74 2.06
CA GLN A 280 -0.41 3.44 2.93
C GLN A 280 -1.75 3.50 2.21
N THR A 281 -2.69 2.69 2.70
CA THR A 281 -4.10 2.70 2.29
C THR A 281 -5.02 2.74 3.50
N MET A 282 -6.22 3.30 3.32
CA MET A 282 -7.27 3.33 4.33
C MET A 282 -8.65 3.17 3.71
N ASN A 283 -9.51 2.39 4.35
CA ASN A 283 -10.94 2.39 4.08
C ASN A 283 -11.69 3.22 5.12
N LEU A 284 -12.51 4.13 4.63
CA LEU A 284 -13.21 5.14 5.41
C LEU A 284 -14.71 5.01 5.20
N LEU A 285 -15.51 5.04 6.27
CA LEU A 285 -16.94 5.24 6.15
C LEU A 285 -17.22 6.74 6.16
N LEU A 286 -17.86 7.21 5.10
CA LEU A 286 -18.40 8.55 4.96
C LEU A 286 -19.91 8.47 5.12
N THR A 287 -20.44 8.95 6.23
CA THR A 287 -21.88 9.09 6.44
C THR A 287 -22.31 10.51 6.07
N THR A 288 -23.15 10.63 5.06
CA THR A 288 -23.63 11.91 4.54
C THR A 288 -24.79 12.46 5.36
N ALA A 289 -24.84 13.78 5.52
CA ALA A 289 -25.95 14.43 6.22
C ALA A 289 -27.29 14.18 5.50
N PRO A 290 -28.40 13.91 6.23
CA PRO A 290 -29.70 13.76 5.62
C PRO A 290 -30.22 15.08 5.01
N ASN A 291 -29.87 16.21 5.63
CA ASN A 291 -30.19 17.56 5.18
C ASN A 291 -28.87 18.35 5.08
N PRO A 292 -28.16 18.27 3.94
CA PRO A 292 -26.90 18.98 3.78
C PRO A 292 -27.12 20.48 3.71
N GLY A 293 -26.31 21.26 4.43
CA GLY A 293 -26.36 22.73 4.39
C GLY A 293 -25.80 23.34 3.09
N SER A 294 -25.12 22.53 2.27
CA SER A 294 -24.61 22.88 0.94
C SER A 294 -24.76 21.68 -0.01
N PRO A 295 -24.99 21.92 -1.31
CA PRO A 295 -25.00 20.86 -2.31
C PRO A 295 -23.62 20.32 -2.63
N VAL A 296 -22.55 21.03 -2.26
CA VAL A 296 -21.16 20.68 -2.56
C VAL A 296 -20.24 20.99 -1.37
N TYR A 297 -19.22 20.16 -1.18
CA TYR A 297 -18.20 20.31 -0.15
C TYR A 297 -16.81 20.06 -0.73
N ALA A 298 -15.80 20.81 -0.27
CA ALA A 298 -14.43 20.56 -0.64
C ALA A 298 -13.90 19.29 0.03
N MET A 299 -13.20 18.48 -0.75
CA MET A 299 -12.27 17.45 -0.30
C MET A 299 -10.87 18.01 -0.56
N ALA A 300 -10.00 18.07 0.43
CA ALA A 300 -8.69 18.68 0.25
C ALA A 300 -7.56 17.79 0.73
N ILE A 301 -6.40 17.90 0.08
CA ILE A 301 -5.11 17.37 0.51
C ILE A 301 -4.09 18.49 0.58
N ALA A 302 -3.22 18.43 1.58
CA ALA A 302 -2.08 19.30 1.76
C ALA A 302 -0.90 18.51 2.34
N PRO A 303 0.35 18.90 2.13
CA PRO A 303 1.51 18.16 2.59
C PRO A 303 1.64 18.13 4.11
N TYR A 304 2.20 17.03 4.62
CA TYR A 304 2.87 16.98 5.91
C TYR A 304 4.34 16.70 5.67
N THR A 305 5.19 17.59 6.12
CA THR A 305 6.64 17.45 5.97
C THR A 305 7.39 18.21 7.06
N ASN A 306 8.57 17.71 7.42
CA ASN A 306 9.53 18.39 8.28
C ASN A 306 10.87 18.60 7.55
N THR A 307 10.87 18.51 6.22
CA THR A 307 12.07 18.75 5.42
C THR A 307 12.62 20.16 5.65
N GLN A 308 13.93 20.30 5.60
CA GLN A 308 14.62 21.59 5.56
C GLN A 308 14.80 22.11 4.13
N GLY A 309 14.51 21.26 3.14
CA GLY A 309 14.54 21.61 1.72
C GLY A 309 13.26 22.29 1.24
N THR A 310 13.20 22.54 -0.07
CA THR A 310 11.98 23.01 -0.73
C THR A 310 10.99 21.87 -0.89
N PHE A 311 9.69 22.16 -0.73
CA PHE A 311 8.60 21.22 -0.95
C PHE A 311 7.40 21.92 -1.58
N ASP A 312 6.51 21.17 -2.20
CA ASP A 312 5.24 21.69 -2.72
C ASP A 312 4.29 21.98 -1.53
N ASN A 313 4.07 23.26 -1.26
CA ASN A 313 3.18 23.73 -0.17
C ASN A 313 1.79 24.11 -0.70
N THR A 314 1.36 23.50 -1.78
CA THR A 314 0.04 23.76 -2.38
C THR A 314 -1.03 22.83 -1.78
N THR A 315 -2.27 23.13 -2.10
CA THR A 315 -3.45 22.35 -1.67
C THR A 315 -4.25 21.96 -2.90
N ALA A 316 -4.42 20.65 -3.13
CA ALA A 316 -5.33 20.18 -4.17
C ALA A 316 -6.74 19.99 -3.62
N VAL A 317 -7.72 20.26 -4.46
CA VAL A 317 -9.15 20.21 -4.10
C VAL A 317 -9.92 19.32 -5.07
N ALA A 318 -10.71 18.42 -4.49
CA ALA A 318 -11.77 17.67 -5.16
C ALA A 318 -13.14 18.06 -4.58
N VAL A 319 -14.21 17.61 -5.19
CA VAL A 319 -15.59 18.01 -4.80
C VAL A 319 -16.41 16.79 -4.40
N LEU A 320 -16.99 16.84 -3.20
CA LEU A 320 -18.09 15.97 -2.78
C LEU A 320 -19.40 16.64 -3.16
N GLU A 321 -20.19 16.03 -4.07
CA GLU A 321 -21.43 16.56 -4.64
C GLU A 321 -22.63 15.74 -4.18
N TYR A 322 -23.60 16.38 -3.53
CA TYR A 322 -24.84 15.76 -3.09
C TYR A 322 -25.87 15.75 -4.22
N ALA A 323 -26.33 14.56 -4.63
CA ALA A 323 -27.35 14.38 -5.67
C ALA A 323 -28.75 14.16 -5.05
N PRO A 324 -29.85 14.65 -5.66
CA PRO A 324 -29.87 15.39 -6.92
C PRO A 324 -29.68 16.89 -6.71
N THR A 325 -28.62 17.46 -7.24
CA THR A 325 -28.48 18.90 -7.28
C THR A 325 -28.52 19.38 -8.73
N ARG A 326 -29.44 20.31 -9.02
CA ARG A 326 -29.44 21.10 -10.26
C ARG A 326 -28.40 22.23 -10.21
N ALA A 327 -27.73 22.40 -9.07
CA ALA A 327 -26.66 23.38 -8.95
C ALA A 327 -25.47 22.89 -9.78
N SER A 328 -25.31 23.46 -10.95
CA SER A 328 -24.07 23.40 -11.70
C SER A 328 -22.98 23.97 -10.77
N ALA A 329 -22.14 23.09 -10.22
CA ALA A 329 -20.90 23.50 -9.54
C ALA A 329 -19.91 23.97 -10.63
N THR A 330 -20.36 24.87 -11.50
CA THR A 330 -19.54 25.56 -12.47
C THR A 330 -18.84 26.68 -11.74
N GLY A 331 -17.54 26.48 -11.48
CA GLY A 331 -16.65 27.62 -11.29
C GLY A 331 -16.60 28.27 -9.90
N ASN A 332 -17.04 27.61 -8.82
CA ASN A 332 -16.86 28.18 -7.49
C ASN A 332 -15.47 27.79 -6.93
N ASN A 333 -14.45 28.58 -7.31
CA ASN A 333 -13.08 28.48 -6.79
C ASN A 333 -12.98 28.77 -5.27
N ASN A 334 -14.11 29.11 -4.60
CA ASN A 334 -14.20 29.52 -3.21
C ASN A 334 -15.00 28.56 -2.32
N LEU A 335 -14.88 27.23 -2.54
CA LEU A 335 -15.44 26.29 -1.59
C LEU A 335 -14.64 26.35 -0.27
N PRO A 336 -15.31 26.48 0.90
CA PRO A 336 -14.63 26.41 2.18
C PRO A 336 -13.84 25.11 2.30
N LEU A 337 -12.55 25.22 2.54
CA LEU A 337 -11.67 24.07 2.73
C LEU A 337 -11.92 23.41 4.09
N PRO A 338 -11.70 22.10 4.23
CA PRO A 338 -11.65 21.49 5.56
C PRO A 338 -10.46 22.08 6.34
N PRO A 339 -10.56 22.19 7.67
CA PRO A 339 -9.43 22.63 8.50
C PRO A 339 -8.35 21.54 8.49
N LEU A 340 -7.33 21.70 7.66
CA LEU A 340 -6.15 20.85 7.67
C LEU A 340 -5.10 21.42 8.64
N PRO A 341 -4.29 20.57 9.32
CA PRO A 341 -3.17 21.00 10.13
C PRO A 341 -2.12 21.76 9.29
N ARG A 342 -1.22 22.45 9.97
CA ARG A 342 -0.03 23.02 9.30
C ARG A 342 0.86 21.88 8.79
N TYR A 343 1.61 22.15 7.72
CA TYR A 343 2.47 21.15 7.07
C TYR A 343 3.46 20.45 8.03
N ASN A 344 3.85 21.08 9.13
CA ASN A 344 4.81 20.55 10.10
C ASN A 344 4.17 20.19 11.45
N ASP A 345 2.86 19.98 11.53
CA ASP A 345 2.17 19.64 12.78
C ASP A 345 2.36 18.16 13.13
N THR A 346 3.53 17.85 13.68
CA THR A 346 3.90 16.51 14.15
C THR A 346 2.96 16.00 15.25
N ASN A 347 2.42 16.90 16.10
CA ASN A 347 1.48 16.51 17.15
C ASN A 347 0.14 16.02 16.57
N ALA A 348 -0.37 16.66 15.53
CA ALA A 348 -1.57 16.19 14.84
C ALA A 348 -1.35 14.79 14.22
N VAL A 349 -0.18 14.56 13.63
CA VAL A 349 0.20 13.26 13.06
C VAL A 349 0.32 12.19 14.14
N ALA A 350 1.01 12.46 15.23
CA ALA A 350 1.17 11.52 16.36
C ALA A 350 -0.19 11.18 16.99
N ASN A 351 -1.05 12.19 17.23
CA ASN A 351 -2.40 11.99 17.76
C ASN A 351 -3.28 11.14 16.81
N PHE A 352 -3.16 11.33 15.51
CA PHE A 352 -3.89 10.50 14.54
C PHE A 352 -3.35 9.06 14.53
N SER A 353 -2.05 8.87 14.46
CA SER A 353 -1.39 7.55 14.40
C SER A 353 -1.64 6.73 15.66
N SER A 354 -1.70 7.37 16.83
CA SER A 354 -1.95 6.70 18.11
C SER A 354 -3.34 6.07 18.26
N LYS A 355 -4.31 6.41 17.39
CA LYS A 355 -5.68 5.88 17.42
C LYS A 355 -5.82 4.49 16.81
N PHE A 356 -4.86 4.08 16.01
CA PHE A 356 -4.97 2.79 15.32
C PHE A 356 -4.83 1.62 16.28
N ARG A 357 -5.78 0.70 16.19
CA ARG A 357 -5.79 -0.60 16.88
C ARG A 357 -6.31 -1.66 15.94
N SER A 358 -5.69 -2.83 15.92
CA SER A 358 -6.27 -4.00 15.21
C SER A 358 -7.66 -4.31 15.73
N LEU A 359 -8.52 -4.84 14.88
CA LEU A 359 -9.88 -5.22 15.28
C LEU A 359 -9.88 -6.23 16.42
N ALA A 360 -8.90 -7.15 16.45
CA ALA A 360 -8.58 -8.08 17.52
C ALA A 360 -9.80 -8.88 18.04
N THR A 361 -10.59 -9.43 17.11
CA THR A 361 -11.72 -10.31 17.42
C THR A 361 -11.36 -11.78 17.17
N ALA A 362 -12.17 -12.72 17.63
CA ALA A 362 -11.96 -14.15 17.37
C ALA A 362 -11.84 -14.45 15.86
N ARG A 363 -12.58 -13.72 15.02
CA ARG A 363 -12.54 -13.88 13.57
C ARG A 363 -11.37 -13.15 12.90
N TYR A 364 -10.91 -12.05 13.49
CA TYR A 364 -9.81 -11.21 12.99
C TYR A 364 -8.82 -10.96 14.13
N PRO A 365 -8.06 -11.99 14.54
CA PRO A 365 -7.18 -11.90 15.70
C PRO A 365 -5.92 -11.08 15.38
N ALA A 366 -5.44 -10.32 16.35
CA ALA A 366 -4.11 -9.73 16.33
C ALA A 366 -3.10 -10.78 16.82
N ARG A 367 -2.39 -11.43 15.90
CA ARG A 367 -1.43 -12.51 16.22
C ARG A 367 -0.02 -11.96 16.43
N VAL A 368 0.11 -11.07 17.41
CA VAL A 368 1.39 -10.43 17.74
C VAL A 368 2.37 -11.46 18.32
N PRO A 369 3.60 -11.58 17.81
CA PRO A 369 4.63 -12.37 18.46
C PRO A 369 4.91 -11.86 19.87
N ARG A 370 4.63 -12.67 20.90
CA ARG A 370 4.85 -12.29 22.31
C ARG A 370 6.28 -12.57 22.74
N ALA A 371 6.81 -13.73 22.37
CA ALA A 371 8.24 -14.02 22.48
C ALA A 371 8.96 -13.50 21.24
N VAL A 372 10.17 -13.03 21.41
CA VAL A 372 11.03 -12.47 20.34
C VAL A 372 12.33 -13.25 20.31
N ASP A 373 12.62 -13.86 19.14
CA ASP A 373 13.86 -14.61 18.93
C ASP A 373 15.00 -13.67 18.52
N ARG A 374 14.68 -12.56 17.86
CA ARG A 374 15.67 -11.61 17.36
C ARG A 374 15.24 -10.15 17.53
N HIS A 375 16.01 -9.40 18.30
CA HIS A 375 15.88 -7.95 18.43
C HIS A 375 16.84 -7.28 17.43
N VAL A 376 16.33 -6.32 16.68
CA VAL A 376 17.08 -5.56 15.67
C VAL A 376 16.79 -4.08 15.85
N LEU A 377 17.84 -3.27 15.97
CA LEU A 377 17.76 -1.82 15.95
C LEU A 377 18.44 -1.31 14.68
N PHE A 378 17.67 -0.58 13.86
CA PHE A 378 18.19 0.10 12.69
C PHE A 378 18.02 1.61 12.83
N THR A 379 19.10 2.35 12.59
CA THR A 379 19.01 3.79 12.36
C THR A 379 18.66 4.03 10.89
N VAL A 380 17.72 4.94 10.64
CA VAL A 380 17.29 5.33 9.29
C VAL A 380 17.40 6.84 9.15
N GLY A 381 17.87 7.32 8.02
CA GLY A 381 17.98 8.77 7.83
C GLY A 381 18.78 9.18 6.60
N LEU A 382 18.87 10.49 6.46
CA LEU A 382 19.60 11.16 5.41
C LEU A 382 21.05 11.39 5.84
N GLY A 383 21.92 11.40 4.87
CA GLY A 383 23.34 11.70 5.00
C GLY A 383 23.90 12.24 3.68
N THR A 384 25.20 12.22 3.54
CA THR A 384 25.88 12.64 2.31
C THR A 384 27.03 11.71 1.99
N ASP A 385 27.26 11.49 0.71
CA ASP A 385 28.46 10.84 0.17
C ASP A 385 29.45 11.90 -0.35
N PRO A 386 30.76 11.65 -0.28
CA PRO A 386 31.76 12.52 -0.89
C PRO A 386 31.51 12.71 -2.39
N CYS A 387 31.76 13.93 -2.88
CA CYS A 387 31.74 14.17 -4.32
C CYS A 387 32.90 13.45 -5.00
N PRO A 388 32.68 12.71 -6.11
CA PRO A 388 33.79 12.15 -6.89
C PRO A 388 34.75 13.21 -7.37
N SER A 389 36.03 12.92 -7.41
CA SER A 389 37.10 13.88 -7.73
C SER A 389 37.00 14.51 -9.12
N ASN A 390 36.27 13.87 -10.03
CA ASN A 390 36.06 14.34 -11.40
C ASN A 390 34.72 15.05 -11.62
N GLN A 391 34.00 15.42 -10.55
CA GLN A 391 32.70 16.06 -10.61
C GLN A 391 32.63 17.29 -9.70
N THR A 392 31.67 18.17 -9.98
CA THR A 392 31.20 19.21 -9.05
C THR A 392 29.83 18.81 -8.58
N CYS A 393 29.66 18.65 -7.25
CA CYS A 393 28.39 18.24 -6.66
C CYS A 393 27.63 19.44 -6.09
N GLN A 394 26.30 19.34 -6.12
CA GLN A 394 25.38 20.40 -5.71
C GLN A 394 24.61 20.06 -4.44
N GLY A 395 24.91 18.95 -3.80
CA GLY A 395 24.37 18.59 -2.48
C GLY A 395 25.01 19.42 -1.35
N PRO A 396 24.61 19.19 -0.09
CA PRO A 396 25.11 19.94 1.06
C PRO A 396 26.63 19.99 1.11
N ASN A 397 27.19 21.21 1.24
CA ASN A 397 28.64 21.44 1.29
C ASN A 397 29.44 20.84 0.11
N GLY A 398 28.84 20.76 -1.09
CA GLY A 398 29.51 20.20 -2.26
C GLY A 398 29.61 18.67 -2.27
N THR A 399 28.78 17.99 -1.52
CA THR A 399 28.65 16.52 -1.47
C THR A 399 27.46 16.03 -2.32
N LYS A 400 27.14 14.76 -2.25
CA LYS A 400 25.91 14.16 -2.80
C LYS A 400 24.98 13.76 -1.67
N PHE A 401 23.67 14.00 -1.82
CA PHE A 401 22.70 13.42 -0.91
C PHE A 401 22.79 11.88 -0.95
N ALA A 402 22.72 11.28 0.22
CA ALA A 402 22.63 9.85 0.45
C ALA A 402 21.57 9.56 1.52
N ALA A 403 21.07 8.35 1.54
CA ALA A 403 20.18 7.88 2.59
C ALA A 403 20.55 6.43 2.95
N SER A 404 20.40 6.05 4.21
CA SER A 404 21.02 4.82 4.68
C SER A 404 20.24 4.15 5.81
N ILE A 405 20.46 2.84 5.94
CA ILE A 405 20.16 2.06 7.15
C ILE A 405 21.48 1.73 7.82
N ASN A 406 21.64 2.09 9.09
CA ASN A 406 22.89 1.93 9.86
C ASN A 406 24.12 2.47 9.11
N ASN A 407 23.99 3.66 8.53
CA ASN A 407 25.03 4.32 7.74
C ASN A 407 25.51 3.52 6.50
N ASN A 408 24.68 2.58 6.01
CA ASN A 408 24.94 1.85 4.78
C ASN A 408 23.87 2.19 3.74
N SER A 409 24.25 2.91 2.68
CA SER A 409 23.40 3.16 1.54
C SER A 409 23.33 1.91 0.65
N PHE A 410 22.10 1.48 0.37
CA PHE A 410 21.89 0.29 -0.45
C PHE A 410 22.20 0.57 -1.92
N VAL A 411 23.15 -0.16 -2.45
CA VAL A 411 23.48 -0.12 -3.88
C VAL A 411 22.73 -1.23 -4.60
N ARG A 412 21.87 -0.86 -5.53
CA ARG A 412 21.10 -1.81 -6.33
C ARG A 412 22.03 -2.76 -7.09
N PRO A 413 21.84 -4.08 -6.99
CA PRO A 413 22.63 -5.05 -7.75
C PRO A 413 22.28 -4.99 -9.25
N ARG A 414 23.09 -5.66 -10.08
CA ARG A 414 22.86 -5.78 -11.54
C ARG A 414 22.12 -7.08 -11.92
N VAL A 415 21.88 -7.95 -10.95
CA VAL A 415 21.19 -9.23 -11.08
C VAL A 415 20.14 -9.34 -9.98
N ALA A 416 19.10 -10.12 -10.17
CA ALA A 416 18.08 -10.34 -9.14
C ALA A 416 18.70 -11.07 -7.93
N LEU A 417 18.58 -10.48 -6.74
CA LEU A 417 19.13 -11.06 -5.50
C LEU A 417 18.55 -12.44 -5.21
N LEU A 418 17.25 -12.62 -5.51
CA LEU A 418 16.55 -13.89 -5.31
C LEU A 418 17.12 -15.02 -6.18
N GLU A 419 17.57 -14.72 -7.41
CA GLU A 419 18.23 -15.70 -8.28
C GLU A 419 19.69 -15.95 -7.91
N ALA A 420 20.39 -14.88 -7.53
CA ALA A 420 21.85 -14.91 -7.32
C ALA A 420 22.26 -15.56 -6.00
N HIS A 421 21.34 -15.90 -5.08
CA HIS A 421 21.63 -16.41 -3.74
C HIS A 421 22.72 -15.60 -2.99
N CYS A 422 22.75 -14.27 -3.21
CA CYS A 422 23.85 -13.40 -2.83
C CYS A 422 23.73 -12.98 -1.36
N GLN A 423 24.23 -13.79 -0.43
CA GLN A 423 24.15 -13.59 1.02
C GLN A 423 24.86 -12.31 1.53
N ARG A 424 25.74 -11.70 0.74
CA ARG A 424 26.53 -10.53 1.19
C ARG A 424 25.77 -9.20 1.29
N ARG A 425 24.54 -9.12 0.75
CA ARG A 425 23.75 -7.88 0.71
C ARG A 425 22.38 -8.01 1.39
N VAL A 426 22.17 -9.08 2.14
CA VAL A 426 20.90 -9.41 2.78
C VAL A 426 21.11 -9.73 4.25
N VAL A 427 20.07 -9.47 5.06
CA VAL A 427 20.06 -9.89 6.47
C VAL A 427 19.32 -11.23 6.56
N PRO A 428 20.01 -12.34 6.90
CA PRO A 428 19.38 -13.65 6.95
C PRO A 428 18.51 -13.82 8.19
N LEU A 429 17.36 -14.48 8.02
CA LEU A 429 16.46 -14.94 9.06
C LEU A 429 16.16 -16.42 8.85
N ALA A 430 16.18 -17.22 9.93
CA ALA A 430 15.68 -18.57 9.87
C ALA A 430 14.14 -18.54 9.71
N PHE A 431 13.58 -19.57 9.07
CA PHE A 431 12.13 -19.70 8.97
C PHE A 431 11.48 -19.73 10.37
N ASN A 432 10.35 -19.03 10.52
CA ASN A 432 9.61 -18.86 11.77
C ASN A 432 10.34 -18.06 12.88
N THR A 433 11.42 -17.33 12.57
CA THR A 433 12.01 -16.39 13.54
C THR A 433 11.01 -15.28 13.85
N SER A 434 10.68 -15.08 15.12
CA SER A 434 9.95 -13.90 15.60
C SER A 434 10.92 -12.71 15.74
N VAL A 435 10.64 -11.63 15.03
CA VAL A 435 11.52 -10.46 14.96
C VAL A 435 10.84 -9.26 15.61
N GLU A 436 11.58 -8.58 16.47
CA GLU A 436 11.31 -7.20 16.87
C GLU A 436 12.30 -6.28 16.17
N LEU A 437 11.76 -5.38 15.36
CA LEU A 437 12.54 -4.39 14.63
C LEU A 437 12.19 -3.00 15.15
N VAL A 438 13.20 -2.32 15.68
CA VAL A 438 13.11 -0.89 16.02
C VAL A 438 13.78 -0.09 14.93
N LEU A 439 13.05 0.90 14.42
CA LEU A 439 13.52 1.86 13.41
C LEU A 439 13.66 3.22 14.09
N GLN A 440 14.88 3.70 14.24
CA GLN A 440 15.22 4.99 14.84
C GLN A 440 15.53 6.01 13.75
N GLY A 441 14.70 7.05 13.64
CA GLY A 441 14.99 8.20 12.78
C GLY A 441 16.19 8.98 13.30
N THR A 442 17.09 9.39 12.38
CA THR A 442 18.23 10.26 12.68
C THR A 442 17.96 11.69 12.21
N SER A 443 18.76 12.63 12.67
CA SER A 443 18.65 14.07 12.31
C SER A 443 19.94 14.63 11.70
N ILE A 444 20.78 13.78 11.09
CA ILE A 444 22.12 14.18 10.58
C ILE A 444 22.00 15.27 9.51
N GLN A 445 21.06 15.13 8.56
CA GLN A 445 20.77 16.13 7.51
C GLN A 445 19.35 16.73 7.67
N GLY A 446 18.86 16.81 8.91
CA GLY A 446 17.52 17.19 9.25
C GLY A 446 16.70 15.99 9.73
N ALA A 447 15.78 16.25 10.64
CA ALA A 447 14.85 15.22 11.10
C ALA A 447 13.64 15.19 10.16
N GLU A 448 13.49 14.11 9.40
CA GLU A 448 12.35 13.86 8.55
C GLU A 448 11.62 12.57 8.98
N SER A 449 10.38 12.43 8.59
CA SER A 449 9.68 11.16 8.70
C SER A 449 10.08 10.23 7.56
N HIS A 450 10.02 8.92 7.82
CA HIS A 450 10.38 7.91 6.82
C HIS A 450 9.30 6.83 6.77
N PRO A 451 8.40 6.79 5.78
CA PRO A 451 7.47 5.69 5.59
C PRO A 451 8.21 4.42 5.14
N LEU A 452 8.48 3.51 6.07
CA LEU A 452 9.16 2.24 5.81
C LEU A 452 8.12 1.17 5.40
N HIS A 453 8.34 0.57 4.25
CA HIS A 453 7.57 -0.54 3.70
C HIS A 453 8.39 -1.83 3.72
N MET A 454 7.75 -2.94 4.07
CA MET A 454 8.34 -4.27 4.05
C MET A 454 7.57 -5.15 3.06
N HIS A 455 8.28 -5.66 2.05
CA HIS A 455 7.74 -6.61 1.10
C HIS A 455 7.53 -7.98 1.75
N GLY A 456 6.53 -8.71 1.28
CA GLY A 456 6.28 -10.09 1.70
C GLY A 456 5.69 -10.29 3.07
N PHE A 457 5.54 -9.24 3.87
CA PHE A 457 5.08 -9.30 5.26
C PHE A 457 4.13 -8.17 5.64
N ASN A 458 3.23 -8.47 6.55
CA ASN A 458 2.69 -7.48 7.46
C ASN A 458 3.45 -7.54 8.79
N PHE A 459 3.43 -6.45 9.53
CA PHE A 459 4.00 -6.34 10.86
C PHE A 459 3.03 -5.62 11.81
N PHE A 460 3.17 -5.89 13.10
CA PHE A 460 2.42 -5.23 14.16
C PHE A 460 3.22 -4.04 14.70
N VAL A 461 2.64 -2.84 14.67
CA VAL A 461 3.24 -1.63 15.25
C VAL A 461 2.99 -1.67 16.76
N VAL A 462 3.99 -2.12 17.52
CA VAL A 462 3.85 -2.34 18.96
C VAL A 462 4.17 -1.11 19.80
N GLY A 463 5.02 -0.20 19.30
CA GLY A 463 5.40 1.03 19.98
C GLY A 463 5.89 2.11 19.02
N GLN A 464 5.79 3.35 19.44
CA GLN A 464 6.39 4.51 18.78
C GLN A 464 6.61 5.64 19.78
N GLY A 465 7.60 6.47 19.55
CA GLY A 465 7.93 7.57 20.42
C GLY A 465 8.79 8.64 19.75
N PHE A 466 9.01 9.73 20.45
CA PHE A 466 9.93 10.79 20.05
C PHE A 466 11.24 10.68 20.84
N GLY A 467 12.30 11.28 20.31
CA GLY A 467 13.64 11.17 20.86
C GLY A 467 14.31 9.84 20.51
N ASN A 468 15.30 9.46 21.28
CA ASN A 468 16.01 8.20 21.09
C ASN A 468 15.26 7.05 21.78
N TYR A 469 15.23 5.91 21.12
CA TYR A 469 14.70 4.68 21.69
C TYR A 469 15.52 4.21 22.90
N ASP A 470 14.82 3.96 24.01
CA ASP A 470 15.39 3.37 25.23
C ASP A 470 15.07 1.88 25.31
N PRO A 471 16.03 0.97 25.06
CA PRO A 471 15.78 -0.46 25.06
C PRO A 471 15.39 -1.05 26.43
N VAL A 472 15.53 -0.28 27.51
CA VAL A 472 15.18 -0.71 28.87
C VAL A 472 13.75 -0.28 29.22
N ASN A 473 13.39 0.97 28.93
CA ASN A 473 12.13 1.55 29.41
C ASN A 473 11.00 1.53 28.38
N ASP A 474 11.28 1.72 27.09
CA ASP A 474 10.24 1.83 26.06
C ASP A 474 9.46 0.52 25.83
N PRO A 475 10.06 -0.69 25.88
CA PRO A 475 9.33 -1.94 25.70
C PRO A 475 8.22 -2.19 26.73
N ALA A 476 8.32 -1.61 27.94
CA ALA A 476 7.29 -1.70 28.96
C ALA A 476 5.95 -1.02 28.55
N ASN A 477 6.01 -0.11 27.57
CA ASN A 477 4.87 0.65 27.05
C ASN A 477 4.29 0.07 25.75
N TYR A 478 4.80 -1.07 25.27
CA TYR A 478 4.34 -1.67 24.02
C TYR A 478 2.90 -2.18 24.11
N ASN A 479 2.12 -1.90 23.08
CA ASN A 479 0.82 -2.52 22.90
C ASN A 479 0.99 -3.92 22.30
N LEU A 480 0.88 -4.96 23.13
CA LEU A 480 0.92 -6.36 22.70
C LEU A 480 -0.47 -7.03 22.69
N VAL A 481 -1.54 -6.24 22.87
CA VAL A 481 -2.92 -6.75 22.93
C VAL A 481 -3.62 -6.61 21.59
N ASP A 482 -3.58 -5.42 21.01
CA ASP A 482 -4.28 -5.06 19.78
C ASP A 482 -3.49 -4.07 18.89
N PRO A 483 -2.14 -4.19 18.78
CA PRO A 483 -1.38 -3.28 17.94
C PRO A 483 -1.88 -3.35 16.49
N VAL A 484 -1.84 -2.21 15.79
CA VAL A 484 -2.27 -2.19 14.39
C VAL A 484 -1.32 -3.03 13.53
N GLU A 485 -1.90 -3.82 12.63
CA GLU A 485 -1.18 -4.57 11.62
C GLU A 485 -1.10 -3.76 10.33
N ARG A 486 0.10 -3.58 9.79
CA ARG A 486 0.39 -2.78 8.60
C ARG A 486 1.49 -3.41 7.75
N ASN A 487 1.65 -2.92 6.52
CA ASN A 487 2.81 -3.21 5.68
C ASN A 487 3.72 -1.97 5.48
N THR A 488 3.23 -0.79 5.83
CA THR A 488 3.95 0.49 5.73
C THR A 488 3.71 1.32 6.98
N VAL A 489 4.79 1.75 7.65
CA VAL A 489 4.72 2.60 8.84
C VAL A 489 5.70 3.75 8.73
N SER A 490 5.26 4.96 9.08
CA SER A 490 6.16 6.11 9.12
C SER A 490 6.95 6.12 10.42
N VAL A 491 8.28 6.14 10.33
CA VAL A 491 9.15 6.48 11.45
C VAL A 491 8.94 7.96 11.72
N PRO A 492 8.49 8.37 12.91
CA PRO A 492 8.17 9.77 13.16
C PRO A 492 9.43 10.65 13.13
N THR A 493 9.24 11.88 12.69
CA THR A 493 10.28 12.92 12.72
C THR A 493 10.93 13.00 14.10
N GLY A 494 12.26 12.80 14.17
CA GLY A 494 13.00 12.86 15.43
C GLY A 494 12.58 11.81 16.46
N GLY A 495 12.11 10.65 16.01
CA GLY A 495 11.63 9.59 16.88
C GLY A 495 11.90 8.19 16.36
N TRP A 496 11.15 7.24 16.87
CA TRP A 496 11.31 5.81 16.58
C TRP A 496 9.97 5.08 16.46
N VAL A 497 10.00 3.92 15.81
CA VAL A 497 8.88 2.98 15.77
C VAL A 497 9.40 1.55 15.99
N ALA A 498 8.69 0.78 16.81
CA ALA A 498 8.95 -0.62 17.04
C ALA A 498 7.86 -1.48 16.40
N VAL A 499 8.27 -2.47 15.62
CA VAL A 499 7.36 -3.40 14.94
C VAL A 499 7.74 -4.85 15.25
N ARG A 500 6.75 -5.76 15.25
CA ARG A 500 6.99 -7.20 15.38
C ARG A 500 6.36 -7.94 14.22
N PHE A 501 7.08 -8.93 13.70
CA PHE A 501 6.59 -9.84 12.67
C PHE A 501 7.17 -11.24 12.84
N LEU A 502 6.55 -12.21 12.16
CA LEU A 502 7.05 -13.59 12.07
C LEU A 502 7.63 -13.82 10.68
N ALA A 503 8.88 -14.28 10.62
CA ALA A 503 9.58 -14.57 9.37
C ALA A 503 9.15 -15.95 8.81
N ASP A 504 7.89 -16.08 8.40
CA ASP A 504 7.26 -17.34 7.97
C ASP A 504 7.02 -17.41 6.44
N ASN A 505 7.57 -16.46 5.70
CA ASN A 505 7.47 -16.39 4.23
C ASN A 505 8.88 -16.46 3.61
N PRO A 506 9.32 -17.63 3.10
CA PRO A 506 10.66 -17.80 2.54
C PRO A 506 10.85 -16.99 1.26
N GLY A 507 12.05 -16.40 1.08
CA GLY A 507 12.39 -15.57 -0.07
C GLY A 507 13.32 -14.42 0.27
N VAL A 508 13.53 -13.53 -0.70
CA VAL A 508 14.26 -12.26 -0.53
C VAL A 508 13.26 -11.12 -0.57
N TRP A 509 13.22 -10.32 0.49
CA TRP A 509 12.19 -9.30 0.69
C TRP A 509 12.82 -7.93 0.90
N LEU A 510 12.48 -6.99 0.02
CA LEU A 510 12.92 -5.61 0.14
C LEU A 510 12.25 -4.94 1.34
N MET A 511 13.01 -4.18 2.13
CA MET A 511 12.50 -3.19 3.07
C MET A 511 13.10 -1.84 2.69
N HIS A 512 12.25 -0.83 2.49
CA HIS A 512 12.72 0.46 2.01
C HIS A 512 11.84 1.62 2.47
N CYS A 513 12.41 2.82 2.46
CA CYS A 513 11.63 4.03 2.58
C CYS A 513 10.75 4.20 1.33
N HIS A 514 9.46 4.46 1.53
CA HIS A 514 8.53 4.63 0.42
C HIS A 514 8.52 6.05 -0.18
N PHE A 515 9.38 6.94 0.32
CA PHE A 515 9.80 8.10 -0.44
C PHE A 515 10.78 7.64 -1.53
N ASP A 516 10.40 7.82 -2.80
CA ASP A 516 11.22 7.38 -3.93
C ASP A 516 12.56 8.12 -4.01
N VAL A 517 12.63 9.36 -3.54
CA VAL A 517 13.89 10.10 -3.42
C VAL A 517 14.84 9.42 -2.43
N HIS A 518 14.35 9.04 -1.25
CA HIS A 518 15.16 8.35 -0.25
C HIS A 518 15.56 6.94 -0.69
N LEU A 519 14.65 6.21 -1.35
CA LEU A 519 14.96 4.92 -1.97
C LEU A 519 16.05 5.08 -3.03
N SER A 520 15.98 6.13 -3.86
CA SER A 520 16.99 6.43 -4.89
C SER A 520 18.35 6.78 -4.30
N TRP A 521 18.39 7.37 -3.09
CA TRP A 521 19.61 7.66 -2.34
C TRP A 521 20.12 6.49 -1.50
N GLY A 522 19.40 5.35 -1.45
CA GLY A 522 19.85 4.12 -0.85
C GLY A 522 19.20 3.75 0.49
N LEU A 523 18.08 4.39 0.91
CA LEU A 523 17.35 4.02 2.14
C LEU A 523 16.57 2.73 1.93
N SER A 524 17.28 1.62 1.86
CA SER A 524 16.71 0.28 1.71
C SER A 524 17.67 -0.82 2.17
N MET A 525 17.13 -2.01 2.37
CA MET A 525 17.84 -3.25 2.64
C MET A 525 16.99 -4.44 2.20
N ALA A 526 17.51 -5.63 2.22
CA ALA A 526 16.76 -6.85 1.94
C ALA A 526 16.93 -7.88 3.07
N TRP A 527 15.80 -8.50 3.42
CA TRP A 527 15.75 -9.69 4.27
C TRP A 527 15.89 -10.94 3.41
N LEU A 528 16.62 -11.96 3.88
CA LEU A 528 16.61 -13.31 3.33
C LEU A 528 15.95 -14.22 4.37
N VAL A 529 14.72 -14.66 4.11
CA VAL A 529 14.06 -15.67 4.94
C VAL A 529 14.33 -17.04 4.33
N ASN A 530 14.99 -17.90 5.08
CA ASN A 530 15.33 -19.25 4.65
C ASN A 530 14.08 -20.13 4.50
N ASP A 531 14.17 -21.18 3.69
CA ASP A 531 13.14 -22.22 3.64
C ASP A 531 12.99 -22.92 4.99
N GLY A 532 11.74 -23.29 5.32
CA GLY A 532 11.48 -24.18 6.43
C GLY A 532 11.67 -25.67 6.07
N PRO A 533 11.62 -26.56 7.06
CA PRO A 533 11.89 -27.99 6.87
C PRO A 533 10.84 -28.71 6.00
N LEU A 534 9.59 -28.24 6.02
CA LEU A 534 8.49 -28.91 5.30
C LEU A 534 8.34 -28.41 3.86
N PRO A 535 7.86 -29.22 2.91
CA PRO A 535 7.62 -28.78 1.53
C PRO A 535 6.68 -27.56 1.42
N SER A 536 5.69 -27.45 2.33
CA SER A 536 4.76 -26.31 2.42
C SER A 536 5.40 -25.03 2.95
N GLN A 537 6.63 -25.08 3.41
CA GLN A 537 7.40 -23.97 3.99
C GLN A 537 8.57 -23.55 3.11
N LYS A 538 8.62 -24.07 1.90
CA LYS A 538 9.66 -23.74 0.91
C LYS A 538 9.12 -22.79 -0.14
N MET A 539 9.99 -21.97 -0.68
CA MET A 539 9.68 -21.12 -1.82
C MET A 539 9.31 -21.98 -3.03
N LEU A 540 8.36 -21.52 -3.86
CA LEU A 540 8.02 -22.15 -5.13
C LEU A 540 9.20 -22.00 -6.13
N PRO A 541 9.34 -22.90 -7.09
CA PRO A 541 10.36 -22.76 -8.12
C PRO A 541 10.11 -21.51 -8.99
N PRO A 542 11.16 -20.96 -9.64
CA PRO A 542 11.01 -19.83 -10.54
C PRO A 542 10.12 -20.18 -11.74
N PRO A 543 9.30 -19.23 -12.21
CA PRO A 543 8.54 -19.43 -13.44
C PRO A 543 9.47 -19.44 -14.66
N SER A 544 9.07 -20.17 -15.72
CA SER A 544 9.90 -20.35 -16.91
C SER A 544 10.08 -19.06 -17.74
N ASP A 545 9.17 -18.10 -17.59
CA ASP A 545 9.17 -16.80 -18.27
C ASP A 545 9.76 -15.67 -17.42
N LEU A 546 10.49 -15.98 -16.31
CA LEU A 546 11.12 -14.98 -15.45
C LEU A 546 12.06 -14.08 -16.29
N PRO A 547 11.91 -12.73 -16.21
CA PRO A 547 12.73 -11.82 -16.99
C PRO A 547 14.22 -11.96 -16.62
N LYS A 548 15.06 -12.06 -17.63
CA LYS A 548 16.52 -12.14 -17.47
C LYS A 548 17.14 -10.75 -17.45
N CYS A 549 18.19 -10.58 -16.64
CA CYS A 549 18.99 -9.34 -16.58
C CYS A 549 19.83 -9.09 -17.85
#